data_ab42ea3fbf7c473150b525a176cefb3e
#
_entry.id   ab42ea3fbf7c473150b525a176cefb3e
#
_cell.length_a   1.000
_cell.length_b   1.000
_cell.length_c   1.000
_cell.angle_alpha   90.00
_cell.angle_beta   90.00
_cell.angle_gamma   90.00
#
_symmetry.space_group_name_H-M   'P 1'
#
loop_
_entity.id
_entity.type
_entity.pdbx_description
1 polymer ?
#
loop_
_entity_poly.entity_id
_entity_poly.type
_entity_poly.pdbx_seq_one_letter_code
_entity_poly.pdbx_strand_id
1 'polypeptide(L)'
;MTPRQLYLQAKKTLHAAGIDSPGEEAALLCRHFLGLTRAGLALVGDQPADPAQAAAFLQGVEERKGRRPLQYILGEWDFLGLPLRVGEGVLCPREDTAVVVEALAQLLKGVPAPQGLDLCAGTGAVGLGLLTLCPQAQVQCVELSPQALPYLRENVERFGQGQVSFLQGDVLSPAFAARFGDGSLDFLASNPPYIPTGELPTLQEEVRREPALALDGGGDGLLFYRAILQLWLPKVKPGGILAVEIGEDQGQAVAGLFQAAGLEHVAVKKDLAALDRAVTGRVRGRTGQ
;
A
#
# COMPACT_ATOMS: atom_id res chain seq x y z
N MET A 1 8.49 31.88 17.94
CA MET A 1 9.25 30.66 18.36
C MET A 1 10.29 30.36 17.31
N THR A 2 11.37 29.69 17.68
CA THR A 2 12.35 29.16 16.72
C THR A 2 11.97 27.76 16.28
N PRO A 3 12.41 27.29 15.11
CA PRO A 3 12.16 25.91 14.66
C PRO A 3 12.61 24.84 15.66
N ARG A 4 13.73 25.08 16.37
CA ARG A 4 14.22 24.18 17.42
C ARG A 4 13.24 24.10 18.60
N GLN A 5 12.69 25.23 19.03
CA GLN A 5 11.67 25.28 20.10
C GLN A 5 10.39 24.55 19.65
N LEU A 6 9.94 24.76 18.40
CA LEU A 6 8.78 24.10 17.81
C LEU A 6 8.99 22.58 17.78
N TYR A 7 10.13 22.10 17.29
CA TYR A 7 10.47 20.68 17.26
C TYR A 7 10.45 20.05 18.66
N LEU A 8 11.10 20.69 19.65
CA LEU A 8 11.16 20.17 21.02
C LEU A 8 9.76 20.13 21.67
N GLN A 9 8.95 21.14 21.43
CA GLN A 9 7.55 21.16 21.88
C GLN A 9 6.74 20.05 21.23
N ALA A 10 6.82 19.89 19.90
CA ALA A 10 6.14 18.83 19.18
C ALA A 10 6.52 17.45 19.71
N LYS A 11 7.82 17.17 19.83
CA LYS A 11 8.31 15.90 20.39
C LYS A 11 7.72 15.61 21.77
N LYS A 12 7.68 16.64 22.66
CA LYS A 12 7.09 16.50 23.99
C LYS A 12 5.57 16.24 23.93
N THR A 13 4.86 16.98 23.06
CA THR A 13 3.41 16.85 22.90
C THR A 13 3.03 15.45 22.36
N LEU A 14 3.72 14.99 21.31
CA LEU A 14 3.48 13.67 20.71
C LEU A 14 3.84 12.53 21.67
N HIS A 15 4.95 12.67 22.42
CA HIS A 15 5.30 11.71 23.47
C HIS A 15 4.22 11.61 24.55
N ALA A 16 3.73 12.75 25.03
CA ALA A 16 2.66 12.79 26.03
C ALA A 16 1.33 12.20 25.52
N ALA A 17 1.11 12.22 24.20
CA ALA A 17 -0.02 11.60 23.53
C ALA A 17 0.19 10.09 23.25
N GLY A 18 1.32 9.49 23.67
CA GLY A 18 1.63 8.09 23.46
C GLY A 18 1.91 7.73 21.99
N ILE A 19 2.48 8.64 21.22
CA ILE A 19 2.96 8.34 19.87
C ILE A 19 4.32 7.61 19.99
N ASP A 20 4.47 6.48 19.28
CA ASP A 20 5.62 5.57 19.45
C ASP A 20 6.96 6.20 19.07
N SER A 21 6.99 6.98 17.99
CA SER A 21 8.21 7.61 17.45
C SER A 21 8.15 9.14 17.44
N PRO A 22 7.92 9.81 18.61
CA PRO A 22 7.56 11.24 18.65
C PRO A 22 8.64 12.15 18.10
N GLY A 23 9.93 11.76 18.20
CA GLY A 23 11.04 12.54 17.67
C GLY A 23 11.16 12.44 16.15
N GLU A 24 10.83 11.31 15.57
CA GLU A 24 10.84 11.12 14.13
C GLU A 24 9.67 11.81 13.47
N GLU A 25 8.47 11.63 14.03
CA GLU A 25 7.27 12.28 13.52
C GLU A 25 7.36 13.81 13.63
N ALA A 26 7.88 14.35 14.74
CA ALA A 26 8.15 15.78 14.87
C ALA A 26 9.14 16.30 13.82
N ALA A 27 10.15 15.49 13.44
CA ALA A 27 11.10 15.87 12.40
C ALA A 27 10.47 15.86 11.01
N LEU A 28 9.58 14.89 10.72
CA LEU A 28 8.82 14.84 9.46
C LEU A 28 7.87 16.04 9.33
N LEU A 29 7.17 16.40 10.41
CA LEU A 29 6.35 17.61 10.47
C LEU A 29 7.18 18.87 10.26
N CYS A 30 8.38 18.98 10.88
CA CYS A 30 9.29 20.10 10.64
C CYS A 30 9.71 20.18 9.18
N ARG A 31 10.05 19.05 8.57
CA ARG A 31 10.43 19.02 7.15
C ARG A 31 9.27 19.48 6.27
N HIS A 32 8.06 19.03 6.56
CA HIS A 32 6.87 19.36 5.76
C HIS A 32 6.48 20.85 5.88
N PHE A 33 6.30 21.35 7.11
CA PHE A 33 5.75 22.69 7.33
C PHE A 33 6.81 23.80 7.37
N LEU A 34 8.03 23.50 7.83
CA LEU A 34 9.10 24.49 8.00
C LEU A 34 10.20 24.36 6.94
N GLY A 35 10.14 23.31 6.08
CA GLY A 35 11.19 23.04 5.08
C GLY A 35 12.54 22.62 5.68
N LEU A 36 12.59 22.22 6.96
CA LEU A 36 13.82 21.95 7.69
C LEU A 36 14.00 20.46 8.00
N THR A 37 15.08 19.90 7.50
CA THR A 37 15.56 18.55 7.91
C THR A 37 16.16 18.62 9.33
N ARG A 38 16.47 17.47 9.94
CA ARG A 38 17.20 17.40 11.22
C ARG A 38 18.54 18.17 11.18
N ALA A 39 19.28 18.08 10.07
CA ALA A 39 20.50 18.85 9.86
C ALA A 39 20.20 20.36 9.76
N GLY A 40 19.14 20.74 9.05
CA GLY A 40 18.70 22.14 8.98
C GLY A 40 18.33 22.71 10.35
N LEU A 41 17.64 21.94 11.20
CA LEU A 41 17.36 22.33 12.59
C LEU A 41 18.63 22.58 13.42
N ALA A 42 19.70 21.84 13.16
CA ALA A 42 20.98 22.06 13.84
C ALA A 42 21.67 23.36 13.37
N LEU A 43 21.55 23.72 12.10
CA LEU A 43 22.23 24.85 11.49
C LEU A 43 21.50 26.20 11.71
N VAL A 44 20.19 26.23 11.48
CA VAL A 44 19.41 27.49 11.48
C VAL A 44 18.23 27.45 12.46
N GLY A 45 18.13 26.43 13.28
CA GLY A 45 16.98 26.19 14.16
C GLY A 45 16.78 27.25 15.26
N ASP A 46 17.75 28.13 15.52
CA ASP A 46 17.67 29.19 16.51
C ASP A 46 17.23 30.56 15.93
N GLN A 47 17.03 30.66 14.62
CA GLN A 47 16.44 31.82 13.98
C GLN A 47 14.92 31.83 14.17
N PRO A 48 14.25 33.00 14.17
CA PRO A 48 12.78 33.03 14.22
C PRO A 48 12.16 32.29 13.05
N ALA A 49 11.19 31.43 13.34
CA ALA A 49 10.38 30.77 12.30
C ALA A 49 9.40 31.79 11.69
N ASP A 50 9.04 31.56 10.42
CA ASP A 50 7.93 32.27 9.80
C ASP A 50 6.63 32.00 10.60
N PRO A 51 5.85 33.03 10.96
CA PRO A 51 4.67 32.87 11.80
C PRO A 51 3.59 31.96 11.17
N ALA A 52 3.40 32.02 9.85
CA ALA A 52 2.39 31.22 9.16
C ALA A 52 2.82 29.75 9.13
N GLN A 53 4.09 29.47 8.82
CA GLN A 53 4.65 28.10 8.86
C GLN A 53 4.62 27.53 10.27
N ALA A 54 4.95 28.33 11.29
CA ALA A 54 4.89 27.91 12.69
C ALA A 54 3.45 27.55 13.12
N ALA A 55 2.45 28.35 12.71
CA ALA A 55 1.05 28.07 12.98
C ALA A 55 0.58 26.78 12.30
N ALA A 56 0.89 26.58 11.03
CA ALA A 56 0.57 25.35 10.29
C ALA A 56 1.26 24.13 10.91
N PHE A 57 2.52 24.24 11.31
CA PHE A 57 3.23 23.19 12.03
C PHE A 57 2.54 22.80 13.34
N LEU A 58 2.17 23.76 14.17
CA LEU A 58 1.49 23.51 15.44
C LEU A 58 0.11 22.89 15.23
N GLN A 59 -0.63 23.29 14.19
CA GLN A 59 -1.86 22.65 13.80
C GLN A 59 -1.63 21.18 13.44
N GLY A 60 -0.66 20.86 12.60
CA GLY A 60 -0.31 19.49 12.25
C GLY A 60 0.07 18.64 13.48
N VAL A 61 0.76 19.23 14.46
CA VAL A 61 1.08 18.56 15.74
C VAL A 61 -0.19 18.27 16.54
N GLU A 62 -1.15 19.19 16.62
CA GLU A 62 -2.42 18.95 17.33
C GLU A 62 -3.28 17.91 16.61
N GLU A 63 -3.33 17.90 15.28
CA GLU A 63 -4.00 16.88 14.50
C GLU A 63 -3.39 15.49 14.77
N ARG A 64 -2.06 15.40 14.79
CA ARG A 64 -1.35 14.14 15.07
C ARG A 64 -1.55 13.67 16.51
N LYS A 65 -1.51 14.59 17.47
CA LYS A 65 -1.89 14.32 18.87
C LYS A 65 -3.31 13.74 18.98
N GLY A 66 -4.24 14.22 18.15
CA GLY A 66 -5.59 13.67 17.98
C GLY A 66 -5.65 12.36 17.20
N ARG A 67 -4.52 11.65 17.01
CA ARG A 67 -4.41 10.35 16.33
C ARG A 67 -4.76 10.37 14.84
N ARG A 68 -4.77 11.54 14.17
CA ARG A 68 -4.83 11.57 12.70
C ARG A 68 -3.57 10.91 12.14
N PRO A 69 -3.67 10.00 11.17
CA PRO A 69 -2.50 9.39 10.55
C PRO A 69 -1.51 10.47 10.07
N LEU A 70 -0.22 10.30 10.38
CA LEU A 70 0.81 11.26 9.98
C LEU A 70 0.82 11.46 8.47
N GLN A 71 0.65 10.38 7.71
CA GLN A 71 0.60 10.39 6.25
C GLN A 71 -0.51 11.33 5.71
N TYR A 72 -1.68 11.35 6.37
CA TYR A 72 -2.78 12.24 5.98
C TYR A 72 -2.47 13.71 6.27
N ILE A 73 -1.71 13.99 7.33
CA ILE A 73 -1.27 15.34 7.67
C ILE A 73 -0.25 15.84 6.66
N LEU A 74 0.67 14.95 6.23
CA LEU A 74 1.71 15.26 5.25
C LEU A 74 1.17 15.30 3.80
N GLY A 75 0.07 14.57 3.50
CA GLY A 75 -0.55 14.50 2.19
C GLY A 75 0.23 13.68 1.15
N GLU A 76 1.44 13.24 1.48
CA GLU A 76 2.28 12.36 0.67
C GLU A 76 3.02 11.38 1.56
N TRP A 77 3.28 10.17 1.02
CA TRP A 77 4.09 9.16 1.69
C TRP A 77 4.99 8.43 0.70
N ASP A 78 6.23 8.23 1.06
CA ASP A 78 7.19 7.51 0.22
C ASP A 78 6.87 6.01 0.18
N PHE A 79 6.86 5.45 -1.02
CA PHE A 79 6.80 4.01 -1.25
C PHE A 79 7.72 3.65 -2.40
N LEU A 80 8.78 2.88 -2.13
CA LEU A 80 9.82 2.50 -3.10
C LEU A 80 10.41 3.71 -3.86
N GLY A 81 10.60 4.85 -3.17
CA GLY A 81 11.13 6.08 -3.73
C GLY A 81 10.10 6.93 -4.48
N LEU A 82 8.83 6.52 -4.47
CA LEU A 82 7.73 7.28 -5.06
C LEU A 82 6.97 8.05 -3.96
N PRO A 83 6.98 9.39 -3.94
CA PRO A 83 6.18 10.18 -3.01
C PRO A 83 4.70 10.17 -3.45
N LEU A 84 3.99 9.11 -3.05
CA LEU A 84 2.59 8.89 -3.40
C LEU A 84 1.68 9.84 -2.63
N ARG A 85 0.72 10.45 -3.35
CA ARG A 85 -0.38 11.20 -2.72
C ARG A 85 -1.26 10.28 -1.90
N VAL A 86 -1.60 10.72 -0.71
CA VAL A 86 -2.38 9.98 0.27
C VAL A 86 -3.19 10.94 1.12
N GLY A 87 -4.32 10.49 1.64
CA GLY A 87 -5.19 11.29 2.50
C GLY A 87 -6.43 10.51 2.92
N GLU A 88 -7.41 11.19 3.50
CA GLU A 88 -8.63 10.56 3.99
C GLU A 88 -9.36 9.81 2.88
N GLY A 89 -9.78 8.58 3.18
CA GLY A 89 -10.52 7.73 2.23
C GLY A 89 -9.66 6.76 1.42
N VAL A 90 -8.33 6.73 1.62
CA VAL A 90 -7.44 5.74 1.02
C VAL A 90 -6.50 5.14 2.06
N LEU A 91 -6.15 3.86 1.93
CA LEU A 91 -5.15 3.20 2.78
C LEU A 91 -3.77 3.85 2.57
N CYS A 92 -3.08 4.17 3.67
CA CYS A 92 -1.70 4.62 3.60
C CYS A 92 -0.79 3.48 3.13
N PRO A 93 0.09 3.70 2.13
CA PRO A 93 1.07 2.69 1.74
C PRO A 93 1.92 2.23 2.92
N ARG A 94 2.12 0.92 3.07
CA ARG A 94 2.96 0.31 4.11
C ARG A 94 4.28 -0.13 3.51
N GLU A 95 5.36 0.01 4.25
CA GLU A 95 6.69 -0.45 3.80
C GLU A 95 6.68 -1.96 3.51
N ASP A 96 5.96 -2.74 4.30
CA ASP A 96 5.85 -4.18 4.15
C ASP A 96 5.22 -4.61 2.82
N THR A 97 4.39 -3.77 2.20
CA THR A 97 3.81 -4.00 0.87
C THR A 97 4.90 -4.12 -0.22
N ALA A 98 6.10 -3.60 0.02
CA ALA A 98 7.23 -3.77 -0.89
C ALA A 98 7.59 -5.26 -1.12
N VAL A 99 7.34 -6.13 -0.15
CA VAL A 99 7.58 -7.58 -0.26
C VAL A 99 6.80 -8.21 -1.42
N VAL A 100 5.55 -7.80 -1.61
CA VAL A 100 4.72 -8.26 -2.77
C VAL A 100 5.33 -7.79 -4.07
N VAL A 101 5.70 -6.51 -4.15
CA VAL A 101 6.26 -5.90 -5.35
C VAL A 101 7.58 -6.55 -5.74
N GLU A 102 8.50 -6.71 -4.78
CA GLU A 102 9.81 -7.33 -4.99
C GLU A 102 9.69 -8.80 -5.42
N ALA A 103 8.82 -9.56 -4.73
CA ALA A 103 8.58 -10.96 -5.06
C ALA A 103 8.01 -11.11 -6.48
N LEU A 104 7.03 -10.27 -6.85
CA LEU A 104 6.45 -10.26 -8.18
C LEU A 104 7.49 -9.87 -9.25
N ALA A 105 8.24 -8.77 -9.06
CA ALA A 105 9.28 -8.33 -9.98
C ALA A 105 10.34 -9.43 -10.22
N GLN A 106 10.74 -10.14 -9.16
CA GLN A 106 11.67 -11.26 -9.25
C GLN A 106 11.12 -12.41 -10.12
N LEU A 107 9.84 -12.74 -9.98
CA LEU A 107 9.19 -13.82 -10.72
C LEU A 107 8.89 -13.45 -12.18
N LEU A 108 8.78 -12.16 -12.49
CA LEU A 108 8.58 -11.61 -13.83
C LEU A 108 9.88 -11.44 -14.63
N LYS A 109 11.07 -11.70 -14.03
CA LYS A 109 12.33 -11.60 -14.74
C LYS A 109 12.33 -12.46 -16.01
N GLY A 110 12.65 -11.83 -17.14
CA GLY A 110 12.68 -12.48 -18.45
C GLY A 110 11.34 -12.52 -19.18
N VAL A 111 10.26 -12.03 -18.57
CA VAL A 111 8.97 -11.84 -19.28
C VAL A 111 9.02 -10.47 -19.95
N PRO A 112 8.97 -10.39 -21.32
CA PRO A 112 8.99 -9.12 -22.01
C PRO A 112 7.65 -8.40 -21.86
N ALA A 113 7.69 -7.13 -21.41
CA ALA A 113 6.52 -6.26 -21.22
C ALA A 113 5.31 -6.97 -20.54
N PRO A 114 5.49 -7.51 -19.30
CA PRO A 114 4.43 -8.27 -18.65
C PRO A 114 3.20 -7.39 -18.40
N GLN A 115 2.02 -7.94 -18.68
CA GLN A 115 0.74 -7.27 -18.52
C GLN A 115 -0.04 -7.88 -17.37
N GLY A 116 -0.57 -7.05 -16.46
CA GLY A 116 -1.32 -7.57 -15.34
C GLY A 116 -2.18 -6.53 -14.63
N LEU A 117 -2.79 -6.99 -13.54
CA LEU A 117 -3.66 -6.16 -12.71
C LEU A 117 -3.07 -6.00 -11.31
N ASP A 118 -3.31 -4.81 -10.74
CA ASP A 118 -3.22 -4.52 -9.32
C ASP A 118 -4.65 -4.39 -8.78
N LEU A 119 -5.11 -5.40 -8.04
CA LEU A 119 -6.46 -5.48 -7.50
C LEU A 119 -6.49 -4.87 -6.09
N CYS A 120 -7.55 -4.10 -5.77
CA CYS A 120 -7.66 -3.33 -4.52
C CYS A 120 -6.53 -2.28 -4.42
N ALA A 121 -6.34 -1.52 -5.49
CA ALA A 121 -5.12 -0.75 -5.71
C ALA A 121 -4.88 0.42 -4.74
N GLY A 122 -5.92 0.97 -4.10
CA GLY A 122 -5.80 2.10 -3.18
C GLY A 122 -5.11 3.31 -3.82
N THR A 123 -3.92 3.65 -3.34
CA THR A 123 -3.07 4.71 -3.91
C THR A 123 -2.35 4.30 -5.20
N GLY A 124 -2.41 3.02 -5.60
CA GLY A 124 -1.64 2.44 -6.69
C GLY A 124 -0.23 2.00 -6.27
N ALA A 125 0.02 1.83 -4.97
CA ALA A 125 1.35 1.52 -4.44
C ALA A 125 1.96 0.26 -5.08
N VAL A 126 1.19 -0.82 -5.20
CA VAL A 126 1.70 -2.09 -5.79
C VAL A 126 1.97 -1.91 -7.28
N GLY A 127 0.99 -1.41 -8.05
CA GLY A 127 1.14 -1.25 -9.50
C GLY A 127 2.23 -0.26 -9.89
N LEU A 128 2.31 0.90 -9.25
CA LEU A 128 3.33 1.91 -9.49
C LEU A 128 4.70 1.47 -8.96
N GLY A 129 4.73 0.85 -7.78
CA GLY A 129 5.95 0.27 -7.20
C GLY A 129 6.55 -0.79 -8.11
N LEU A 130 5.73 -1.59 -8.79
CA LEU A 130 6.24 -2.58 -9.75
C LEU A 130 7.04 -1.94 -10.89
N LEU A 131 6.64 -0.75 -11.39
CA LEU A 131 7.39 -0.08 -12.44
C LEU A 131 8.81 0.32 -12.02
N THR A 132 9.06 0.57 -10.74
CA THR A 132 10.42 0.90 -10.25
C THR A 132 11.38 -0.28 -10.40
N LEU A 133 10.88 -1.52 -10.34
CA LEU A 133 11.66 -2.76 -10.39
C LEU A 133 11.51 -3.50 -11.73
N CYS A 134 10.42 -3.26 -12.45
CA CYS A 134 10.08 -3.87 -13.73
C CYS A 134 9.55 -2.78 -14.69
N PRO A 135 10.43 -1.89 -15.21
CA PRO A 135 10.02 -0.69 -15.95
C PRO A 135 9.24 -0.96 -17.24
N GLN A 136 9.26 -2.18 -17.76
CA GLN A 136 8.52 -2.59 -18.95
C GLN A 136 7.12 -3.15 -18.65
N ALA A 137 6.73 -3.29 -17.38
CA ALA A 137 5.42 -3.81 -17.01
C ALA A 137 4.29 -2.87 -17.46
N GLN A 138 3.15 -3.46 -17.83
CA GLN A 138 1.89 -2.76 -18.09
C GLN A 138 0.90 -3.15 -17.00
N VAL A 139 0.42 -2.20 -16.23
CA VAL A 139 -0.43 -2.45 -15.07
C VAL A 139 -1.77 -1.74 -15.21
N GLN A 140 -2.86 -2.45 -14.95
CA GLN A 140 -4.15 -1.84 -14.76
C GLN A 140 -4.56 -1.98 -13.29
N CYS A 141 -4.67 -0.87 -12.59
CA CYS A 141 -5.13 -0.79 -11.20
C CYS A 141 -6.66 -0.87 -11.15
N VAL A 142 -7.20 -1.70 -10.25
CA VAL A 142 -8.63 -1.82 -9.99
C VAL A 142 -8.91 -1.36 -8.57
N GLU A 143 -9.74 -0.33 -8.43
CA GLU A 143 -10.12 0.27 -7.15
C GLU A 143 -11.64 0.46 -7.06
N LEU A 144 -12.22 0.10 -5.92
CA LEU A 144 -13.67 0.23 -5.69
C LEU A 144 -14.05 1.62 -5.17
N SER A 145 -13.24 2.15 -4.23
CA SER A 145 -13.58 3.34 -3.46
C SER A 145 -13.54 4.61 -4.31
N PRO A 146 -14.66 5.33 -4.46
CA PRO A 146 -14.65 6.62 -5.12
C PRO A 146 -13.82 7.68 -4.37
N GLN A 147 -13.55 7.45 -3.08
CA GLN A 147 -12.71 8.34 -2.26
C GLN A 147 -11.21 8.08 -2.49
N ALA A 148 -10.81 6.85 -2.82
CA ALA A 148 -9.43 6.51 -3.15
C ALA A 148 -9.05 6.91 -4.59
N LEU A 149 -10.00 6.88 -5.53
CA LEU A 149 -9.75 7.15 -6.96
C LEU A 149 -9.05 8.49 -7.26
N PRO A 150 -9.32 9.62 -6.59
CA PRO A 150 -8.57 10.86 -6.82
C PRO A 150 -7.08 10.72 -6.54
N TYR A 151 -6.70 10.03 -5.46
CA TYR A 151 -5.29 9.77 -5.13
C TYR A 151 -4.65 8.82 -6.15
N LEU A 152 -5.33 7.73 -6.50
CA LEU A 152 -4.87 6.80 -7.52
C LEU A 152 -4.63 7.51 -8.85
N ARG A 153 -5.57 8.34 -9.30
CA ARG A 153 -5.45 9.12 -10.53
C ARG A 153 -4.22 10.01 -10.51
N GLU A 154 -4.07 10.84 -9.46
CA GLU A 154 -2.93 11.75 -9.35
C GLU A 154 -1.60 10.98 -9.34
N ASN A 155 -1.52 9.87 -8.61
CA ASN A 155 -0.32 9.05 -8.55
C ASN A 155 0.01 8.41 -9.92
N VAL A 156 -1.00 7.90 -10.63
CA VAL A 156 -0.84 7.35 -11.99
C VAL A 156 -0.38 8.42 -12.98
N GLU A 157 -0.94 9.64 -12.91
CA GLU A 157 -0.52 10.76 -13.74
C GLU A 157 0.94 11.16 -13.46
N ARG A 158 1.37 11.14 -12.20
CA ARG A 158 2.74 11.51 -11.80
C ARG A 158 3.78 10.44 -12.11
N PHE A 159 3.46 9.17 -11.93
CA PHE A 159 4.45 8.09 -11.90
C PHE A 159 4.17 6.94 -12.86
N GLY A 160 2.99 6.88 -13.47
CA GLY A 160 2.56 5.75 -14.31
C GLY A 160 3.22 5.67 -15.69
N GLN A 161 3.89 6.74 -16.13
CA GLN A 161 4.67 6.79 -17.39
C GLN A 161 3.90 6.29 -18.63
N GLY A 162 2.57 6.34 -18.62
CA GLY A 162 1.73 5.77 -19.68
C GLY A 162 1.57 4.24 -19.63
N GLN A 163 2.21 3.57 -18.67
CA GLN A 163 2.19 2.11 -18.49
C GLN A 163 1.21 1.66 -17.40
N VAL A 164 0.76 2.58 -16.54
CA VAL A 164 -0.26 2.31 -15.54
C VAL A 164 -1.55 3.02 -15.94
N SER A 165 -2.64 2.27 -15.92
CA SER A 165 -4.01 2.77 -16.06
C SER A 165 -4.84 2.34 -14.84
N PHE A 166 -6.04 2.88 -14.69
CA PHE A 166 -6.92 2.46 -13.60
C PHE A 166 -8.38 2.36 -14.04
N LEU A 167 -9.13 1.51 -13.36
CA LEU A 167 -10.57 1.34 -13.50
C LEU A 167 -11.22 1.33 -12.13
N GLN A 168 -12.40 1.95 -12.04
CA GLN A 168 -13.27 1.73 -10.90
C GLN A 168 -14.00 0.40 -11.06
N GLY A 169 -13.90 -0.47 -10.04
CA GLY A 169 -14.55 -1.77 -10.08
C GLY A 169 -14.47 -2.53 -8.76
N ASP A 170 -15.45 -3.40 -8.58
CA ASP A 170 -15.53 -4.28 -7.42
C ASP A 170 -14.86 -5.62 -7.75
N VAL A 171 -13.77 -5.92 -7.05
CA VAL A 171 -13.03 -7.18 -7.18
C VAL A 171 -13.88 -8.40 -6.79
N LEU A 172 -14.87 -8.22 -5.94
CA LEU A 172 -15.81 -9.28 -5.54
C LEU A 172 -16.94 -9.52 -6.56
N SER A 173 -17.08 -8.68 -7.58
CA SER A 173 -18.14 -8.77 -8.57
C SER A 173 -17.79 -9.73 -9.72
N PRO A 174 -18.51 -10.87 -9.89
CA PRO A 174 -18.34 -11.75 -11.05
C PRO A 174 -18.62 -11.04 -12.38
N ALA A 175 -19.60 -10.13 -12.42
CA ALA A 175 -19.93 -9.36 -13.61
C ALA A 175 -18.82 -8.41 -14.02
N PHE A 176 -18.09 -7.84 -13.04
CA PHE A 176 -16.93 -7.00 -13.31
C PHE A 176 -15.75 -7.84 -13.81
N ALA A 177 -15.43 -8.95 -13.14
CA ALA A 177 -14.37 -9.86 -13.56
C ALA A 177 -14.60 -10.45 -14.98
N ALA A 178 -15.85 -10.69 -15.37
CA ALA A 178 -16.19 -11.18 -16.71
C ALA A 178 -15.84 -10.20 -17.85
N ARG A 179 -15.51 -8.95 -17.56
CA ARG A 179 -15.04 -7.96 -18.56
C ARG A 179 -13.60 -8.23 -19.03
N PHE A 180 -12.87 -9.09 -18.32
CA PHE A 180 -11.49 -9.44 -18.61
C PHE A 180 -11.43 -10.82 -19.27
N GLY A 181 -10.60 -10.92 -20.32
CA GLY A 181 -10.44 -12.17 -21.07
C GLY A 181 -9.70 -13.24 -20.26
N ASP A 182 -10.13 -14.50 -20.37
CA ASP A 182 -9.43 -15.62 -19.74
C ASP A 182 -8.04 -15.81 -20.38
N GLY A 183 -7.05 -16.11 -19.55
CA GLY A 183 -5.67 -16.34 -19.99
C GLY A 183 -5.04 -15.14 -20.70
N SER A 184 -5.43 -13.90 -20.36
CA SER A 184 -4.92 -12.69 -20.99
C SER A 184 -3.78 -12.02 -20.23
N LEU A 185 -3.64 -12.31 -18.93
CA LEU A 185 -2.74 -11.63 -18.01
C LEU A 185 -1.49 -12.45 -17.71
N ASP A 186 -0.33 -11.80 -17.64
CA ASP A 186 0.93 -12.42 -17.21
C ASP A 186 1.01 -12.49 -15.68
N PHE A 187 0.33 -11.56 -14.98
CA PHE A 187 0.29 -11.55 -13.52
C PHE A 187 -0.99 -10.92 -12.95
N LEU A 188 -1.26 -11.25 -11.70
CA LEU A 188 -2.14 -10.53 -10.78
C LEU A 188 -1.37 -10.19 -9.52
N ALA A 189 -1.51 -8.95 -9.06
CA ALA A 189 -1.02 -8.49 -7.77
C ALA A 189 -2.17 -7.92 -6.95
N SER A 190 -2.08 -7.98 -5.63
CA SER A 190 -3.04 -7.35 -4.73
C SER A 190 -2.45 -7.15 -3.34
N ASN A 191 -2.78 -6.01 -2.73
CA ASN A 191 -2.83 -5.86 -1.28
C ASN A 191 -4.31 -5.74 -0.90
N PRO A 192 -5.02 -6.87 -0.74
CA PRO A 192 -6.46 -6.84 -0.47
C PRO A 192 -6.74 -6.60 1.00
N PRO A 193 -7.95 -6.16 1.37
CA PRO A 193 -8.38 -6.18 2.77
C PRO A 193 -8.29 -7.60 3.34
N TYR A 194 -7.62 -7.76 4.49
CA TYR A 194 -7.33 -9.08 5.07
C TYR A 194 -7.58 -9.18 6.58
N ILE A 195 -8.00 -8.11 7.23
CA ILE A 195 -8.25 -8.11 8.67
C ILE A 195 -9.62 -8.72 8.94
N PRO A 196 -9.74 -9.73 9.82
CA PRO A 196 -11.03 -10.24 10.23
C PRO A 196 -11.96 -9.15 10.76
N THR A 197 -13.22 -9.13 10.33
CA THR A 197 -14.19 -8.08 10.73
C THR A 197 -14.24 -7.87 12.26
N GLY A 198 -14.13 -8.96 13.04
CA GLY A 198 -14.16 -8.91 14.50
C GLY A 198 -12.94 -8.23 15.13
N GLU A 199 -11.84 -8.09 14.41
CA GLU A 199 -10.61 -7.48 14.91
C GLU A 199 -10.51 -5.98 14.62
N LEU A 200 -11.31 -5.45 13.70
CA LEU A 200 -11.28 -4.02 13.33
C LEU A 200 -11.38 -3.06 14.55
N PRO A 201 -12.24 -3.33 15.56
CA PRO A 201 -12.32 -2.46 16.74
C PRO A 201 -11.05 -2.45 17.61
N THR A 202 -10.20 -3.48 17.52
CA THR A 202 -8.99 -3.64 18.33
C THR A 202 -7.74 -3.03 17.72
N LEU A 203 -7.83 -2.58 16.47
CA LEU A 203 -6.72 -1.96 15.76
C LEU A 203 -6.27 -0.66 16.43
N GLN A 204 -5.02 -0.28 16.18
CA GLN A 204 -4.49 1.01 16.60
C GLN A 204 -5.40 2.14 16.14
N GLU A 205 -5.48 3.19 16.95
CA GLU A 205 -6.44 4.28 16.72
C GLU A 205 -6.24 4.96 15.36
N GLU A 206 -5.00 5.10 14.91
CA GLU A 206 -4.63 5.63 13.61
C GLU A 206 -5.17 4.77 12.47
N VAL A 207 -5.02 3.45 12.57
CA VAL A 207 -5.50 2.50 11.57
C VAL A 207 -7.03 2.51 11.50
N ARG A 208 -7.71 2.64 12.63
CA ARG A 208 -9.18 2.78 12.66
C ARG A 208 -9.71 4.05 12.00
N ARG A 209 -8.84 5.04 11.74
CA ARG A 209 -9.20 6.26 10.97
C ARG A 209 -9.03 6.08 9.47
N GLU A 210 -8.39 5.00 9.05
CA GLU A 210 -8.33 4.63 7.65
C GLU A 210 -9.64 3.95 7.22
N PRO A 211 -9.96 3.88 5.91
CA PRO A 211 -11.26 3.36 5.47
C PRO A 211 -11.41 1.88 5.83
N ALA A 212 -12.49 1.54 6.56
CA ALA A 212 -12.79 0.15 6.90
C ALA A 212 -12.88 -0.77 5.67
N LEU A 213 -13.34 -0.22 4.53
CA LEU A 213 -13.39 -0.93 3.24
C LEU A 213 -12.01 -1.44 2.79
N ALA A 214 -10.92 -0.75 3.17
CA ALA A 214 -9.55 -1.14 2.82
C ALA A 214 -8.92 -2.11 3.83
N LEU A 215 -9.61 -2.39 4.94
CA LEU A 215 -9.11 -3.22 6.04
C LEU A 215 -9.88 -4.53 6.20
N ASP A 216 -11.22 -4.48 6.02
CA ASP A 216 -12.14 -5.58 6.33
C ASP A 216 -12.04 -6.72 5.31
N GLY A 217 -11.38 -7.80 5.69
CA GLY A 217 -11.24 -9.03 4.91
C GLY A 217 -12.38 -10.04 5.11
N GLY A 218 -13.49 -9.64 5.76
CA GLY A 218 -14.59 -10.53 6.08
C GLY A 218 -14.40 -11.30 7.39
N GLY A 219 -15.27 -12.24 7.67
CA GLY A 219 -15.35 -12.91 8.98
C GLY A 219 -14.06 -13.61 9.44
N ASP A 220 -13.28 -14.15 8.50
CA ASP A 220 -12.01 -14.84 8.75
C ASP A 220 -10.81 -14.18 8.03
N GLY A 221 -10.98 -12.98 7.47
CA GLY A 221 -9.93 -12.26 6.77
C GLY A 221 -9.54 -12.85 5.40
N LEU A 222 -10.23 -13.89 4.91
CA LEU A 222 -9.85 -14.59 3.68
C LEU A 222 -10.82 -14.37 2.51
N LEU A 223 -11.78 -13.47 2.64
CA LEU A 223 -12.81 -13.21 1.63
C LEU A 223 -12.22 -12.87 0.25
N PHE A 224 -11.29 -11.92 0.23
CA PHE A 224 -10.71 -11.44 -1.04
C PHE A 224 -9.82 -12.48 -1.70
N TYR A 225 -9.06 -13.26 -0.93
CA TYR A 225 -8.23 -14.34 -1.50
C TYR A 225 -9.08 -15.40 -2.21
N ARG A 226 -10.23 -15.79 -1.61
CA ARG A 226 -11.17 -16.71 -2.25
C ARG A 226 -11.75 -16.14 -3.53
N ALA A 227 -12.17 -14.86 -3.50
CA ALA A 227 -12.71 -14.18 -4.68
C ALA A 227 -11.65 -14.04 -5.79
N ILE A 228 -10.41 -13.67 -5.44
CA ILE A 228 -9.30 -13.58 -6.40
C ILE A 228 -9.06 -14.93 -7.08
N LEU A 229 -9.00 -16.01 -6.31
CA LEU A 229 -8.79 -17.35 -6.87
C LEU A 229 -9.98 -17.82 -7.72
N GLN A 230 -11.20 -17.52 -7.32
CA GLN A 230 -12.40 -17.95 -8.04
C GLN A 230 -12.64 -17.14 -9.31
N LEU A 231 -12.51 -15.82 -9.26
CA LEU A 231 -12.96 -14.91 -10.31
C LEU A 231 -11.82 -14.46 -11.23
N TRP A 232 -10.62 -14.28 -10.67
CA TRP A 232 -9.51 -13.62 -11.37
C TRP A 232 -8.39 -14.57 -11.78
N LEU A 233 -8.18 -15.68 -11.06
CA LEU A 233 -7.18 -16.66 -11.45
C LEU A 233 -7.38 -17.17 -12.89
N PRO A 234 -8.62 -17.42 -13.39
CA PRO A 234 -8.83 -17.81 -14.78
C PRO A 234 -8.35 -16.77 -15.81
N LYS A 235 -8.19 -15.51 -15.41
CA LYS A 235 -7.69 -14.43 -16.29
C LYS A 235 -6.19 -14.51 -16.53
N VAL A 236 -5.47 -15.22 -15.66
CA VAL A 236 -4.01 -15.38 -15.74
C VAL A 236 -3.65 -16.48 -16.72
N LYS A 237 -2.66 -16.21 -17.56
CA LYS A 237 -2.09 -17.18 -18.52
C LYS A 237 -1.51 -18.39 -17.80
N PRO A 238 -1.47 -19.57 -18.46
CA PRO A 238 -0.61 -20.67 -18.04
C PRO A 238 0.84 -20.19 -17.87
N GLY A 239 1.44 -20.49 -16.73
CA GLY A 239 2.77 -19.99 -16.35
C GLY A 239 2.79 -18.57 -15.76
N GLY A 240 1.66 -17.86 -15.74
CA GLY A 240 1.54 -16.53 -15.14
C GLY A 240 1.56 -16.58 -13.61
N ILE A 241 1.60 -15.42 -12.97
CA ILE A 241 1.95 -15.26 -11.56
C ILE A 241 0.79 -14.60 -10.80
N LEU A 242 0.51 -15.12 -9.61
CA LEU A 242 -0.32 -14.47 -8.59
C LEU A 242 0.56 -14.10 -7.39
N ALA A 243 0.50 -12.84 -6.94
CA ALA A 243 1.21 -12.35 -5.76
C ALA A 243 0.25 -11.50 -4.92
N VAL A 244 0.08 -11.84 -3.65
CA VAL A 244 -0.81 -11.12 -2.74
C VAL A 244 -0.12 -10.82 -1.41
N GLU A 245 -0.42 -9.64 -0.83
CA GLU A 245 -0.10 -9.34 0.56
C GLU A 245 -1.02 -10.12 1.49
N ILE A 246 -0.51 -10.43 2.69
CA ILE A 246 -1.22 -11.17 3.73
C ILE A 246 -0.92 -10.60 5.12
N GLY A 247 -1.80 -10.86 6.08
CA GLY A 247 -1.50 -10.72 7.50
C GLY A 247 -0.41 -11.71 7.94
N GLU A 248 0.34 -11.36 8.98
CA GLU A 248 1.51 -12.11 9.45
C GLU A 248 1.22 -13.56 9.88
N ASP A 249 -0.02 -13.84 10.22
CA ASP A 249 -0.52 -15.16 10.65
C ASP A 249 -1.27 -15.93 9.55
N GLN A 250 -1.49 -15.32 8.37
CA GLN A 250 -2.28 -15.90 7.28
C GLN A 250 -1.48 -16.72 6.27
N GLY A 251 -0.13 -16.76 6.39
CA GLY A 251 0.74 -17.37 5.39
C GLY A 251 0.35 -18.80 5.01
N GLN A 252 0.13 -19.66 6.01
CA GLN A 252 -0.25 -21.05 5.79
C GLN A 252 -1.65 -21.19 5.18
N ALA A 253 -2.61 -20.40 5.66
CA ALA A 253 -3.99 -20.45 5.17
C ALA A 253 -4.08 -20.03 3.69
N VAL A 254 -3.45 -18.90 3.32
CA VAL A 254 -3.48 -18.41 1.94
C VAL A 254 -2.67 -19.30 1.01
N ALA A 255 -1.51 -19.82 1.45
CA ALA A 255 -0.75 -20.79 0.67
C ALA A 255 -1.57 -22.07 0.41
N GLY A 256 -2.31 -22.55 1.41
CA GLY A 256 -3.23 -23.68 1.25
C GLY A 256 -4.34 -23.41 0.23
N LEU A 257 -4.91 -22.19 0.21
CA LEU A 257 -5.89 -21.80 -0.80
C LEU A 257 -5.27 -21.78 -2.21
N PHE A 258 -4.04 -21.27 -2.36
CA PHE A 258 -3.33 -21.27 -3.65
C PHE A 258 -3.08 -22.70 -4.16
N GLN A 259 -2.62 -23.60 -3.29
CA GLN A 259 -2.39 -25.01 -3.63
C GLN A 259 -3.70 -25.70 -4.01
N ALA A 260 -4.78 -25.49 -3.27
CA ALA A 260 -6.10 -26.04 -3.57
C ALA A 260 -6.66 -25.52 -4.90
N ALA A 261 -6.33 -24.28 -5.30
CA ALA A 261 -6.67 -23.70 -6.60
C ALA A 261 -5.77 -24.20 -7.74
N GLY A 262 -4.80 -25.07 -7.47
CA GLY A 262 -3.91 -25.67 -8.47
C GLY A 262 -2.72 -24.81 -8.89
N LEU A 263 -2.36 -23.77 -8.12
CA LEU A 263 -1.13 -23.06 -8.35
C LEU A 263 0.09 -23.91 -7.95
N GLU A 264 1.16 -23.76 -8.72
CA GLU A 264 2.45 -24.38 -8.49
C GLU A 264 3.45 -23.37 -7.91
N HIS A 265 4.56 -23.87 -7.35
CA HIS A 265 5.61 -23.03 -6.76
C HIS A 265 5.08 -22.02 -5.74
N VAL A 266 4.08 -22.45 -4.96
CA VAL A 266 3.50 -21.61 -3.90
C VAL A 266 4.56 -21.34 -2.83
N ALA A 267 4.78 -20.07 -2.53
CA ALA A 267 5.78 -19.64 -1.56
C ALA A 267 5.26 -18.49 -0.70
N VAL A 268 5.49 -18.59 0.61
CA VAL A 268 5.29 -17.49 1.56
C VAL A 268 6.58 -16.67 1.61
N LYS A 269 6.44 -15.37 1.53
CA LYS A 269 7.55 -14.40 1.62
C LYS A 269 7.45 -13.62 2.91
N LYS A 270 8.60 -13.37 3.52
CA LYS A 270 8.71 -12.67 4.79
C LYS A 270 9.25 -11.26 4.58
N ASP A 271 8.83 -10.35 5.48
CA ASP A 271 9.40 -9.02 5.59
C ASP A 271 10.75 -9.03 6.33
N LEU A 272 11.33 -7.83 6.56
CA LEU A 272 12.59 -7.66 7.27
C LEU A 272 12.54 -8.06 8.75
N ALA A 273 11.32 -8.09 9.34
CA ALA A 273 11.08 -8.57 10.70
C ALA A 273 10.90 -10.10 10.76
N ALA A 274 11.06 -10.81 9.64
CA ALA A 274 10.83 -12.24 9.48
C ALA A 274 9.37 -12.68 9.70
N LEU A 275 8.40 -11.76 9.57
CA LEU A 275 6.97 -12.04 9.58
C LEU A 275 6.49 -12.40 8.17
N ASP A 276 5.49 -13.28 8.06
CA ASP A 276 4.89 -13.62 6.78
C ASP A 276 4.19 -12.39 6.21
N ARG A 277 4.46 -12.04 4.93
CA ARG A 277 3.94 -10.80 4.36
C ARG A 277 3.34 -10.95 2.97
N ALA A 278 3.78 -11.92 2.19
CA ALA A 278 3.20 -12.17 0.89
C ALA A 278 3.12 -13.66 0.57
N VAL A 279 2.13 -14.04 -0.25
CA VAL A 279 2.04 -15.36 -0.87
C VAL A 279 2.12 -15.18 -2.37
N THR A 280 2.97 -15.99 -3.00
CA THR A 280 3.11 -16.04 -4.45
C THR A 280 2.82 -17.44 -4.96
N GLY A 281 2.32 -17.56 -6.19
CA GLY A 281 2.11 -18.82 -6.87
C GLY A 281 2.12 -18.65 -8.38
N ARG A 282 2.36 -19.75 -9.10
CA ARG A 282 2.38 -19.78 -10.56
C ARG A 282 1.23 -20.63 -11.08
N VAL A 283 0.49 -20.11 -12.06
CA VAL A 283 -0.54 -20.88 -12.75
C VAL A 283 0.14 -22.02 -13.51
N ARG A 284 -0.39 -23.26 -13.36
CA ARG A 284 0.16 -24.44 -14.04
C ARG A 284 0.34 -24.20 -15.54
N GLY A 285 1.52 -24.45 -16.04
CA GLY A 285 1.81 -24.42 -17.46
C GLY A 285 0.97 -25.46 -18.21
N ARG A 286 0.57 -25.19 -19.46
CA ARG A 286 0.05 -26.28 -20.30
C ARG A 286 1.21 -27.26 -20.50
N THR A 287 1.08 -28.48 -19.95
CA THR A 287 1.95 -29.59 -20.34
C THR A 287 1.76 -29.77 -21.83
N GLY A 288 2.83 -29.53 -22.61
CA GLY A 288 2.79 -29.69 -24.06
C GLY A 288 2.26 -31.09 -24.38
N GLN A 289 1.21 -31.14 -25.18
CA GLN A 289 0.88 -32.34 -25.96
C GLN A 289 1.86 -32.45 -27.12
#